data_3519ddc9f7627966cc377c8d3e3e5e51
#
_entry.id   3519ddc9f7627966cc377c8d3e3e5e51
#
_cell.length_a   1.000
_cell.length_b   1.000
_cell.length_c   1.000
_cell.angle_alpha   90.00
_cell.angle_beta   90.00
_cell.angle_gamma   90.00
#
_symmetry.space_group_name_H-M   'P 1'
#
loop_
_entity.id
_entity.type
_entity.pdbx_description
1 polymer ?
#
loop_
_entity_poly.entity_id
_entity_poly.type
_entity_poly.pdbx_seq_one_letter_code
_entity_poly.pdbx_strand_id
1 'polypeptide(L)'
;MNSLHIVRCENTSIHDVSIYGNFNTPNNDGIDIEDSNNTVITRCHIDTGDDAICPKTYTGPLYNLTVTNCWIRTKSSAIKLGSASSFDFKGLIFDNITIVESHRGLGLQIRDGGNTHLAFLVNFIENFS
;
A
#
# COMPACT_ATOMS: atom_id res chain seq x y z
N MET A 1 -12.67 -8.16 4.53
CA MET A 1 -13.27 -7.36 3.44
C MET A 1 -12.36 -6.21 3.12
N ASN A 2 -11.95 -6.08 1.88
CA ASN A 2 -11.09 -4.99 1.44
C ASN A 2 -11.92 -3.74 1.21
N SER A 3 -11.44 -2.61 1.64
CA SER A 3 -12.17 -1.36 1.47
C SER A 3 -12.08 -0.83 0.04
N LEU A 4 -10.92 -0.99 -0.61
CA LEU A 4 -10.72 -0.56 -1.99
C LEU A 4 -9.75 -1.50 -2.68
N HIS A 5 -10.14 -2.02 -3.84
CA HIS A 5 -9.34 -2.96 -4.60
C HIS A 5 -9.25 -2.53 -6.05
N ILE A 6 -8.04 -2.23 -6.50
CA ILE A 6 -7.74 -1.76 -7.85
C ILE A 6 -7.03 -2.89 -8.59
N VAL A 7 -7.61 -3.33 -9.69
CA VAL A 7 -7.09 -4.47 -10.46
C VAL A 7 -6.95 -4.10 -11.92
N ARG A 8 -5.75 -4.22 -12.45
CA ARG A 8 -5.44 -4.00 -13.87
C ARG A 8 -5.98 -2.67 -14.41
N CYS A 9 -5.75 -1.61 -13.63
CA CYS A 9 -6.15 -0.26 -13.97
C CYS A 9 -4.96 0.57 -14.45
N GLU A 10 -5.24 1.57 -15.27
CA GLU A 10 -4.26 2.56 -15.70
C GLU A 10 -4.75 3.96 -15.35
N ASN A 11 -3.83 4.83 -14.97
CA ASN A 11 -4.12 6.23 -14.70
C ASN A 11 -5.19 6.42 -13.61
N THR A 12 -5.01 5.76 -12.49
CA THR A 12 -5.94 5.82 -11.35
C THR A 12 -5.49 6.89 -10.36
N SER A 13 -6.42 7.69 -9.90
CA SER A 13 -6.17 8.69 -8.85
C SER A 13 -7.12 8.47 -7.69
N ILE A 14 -6.56 8.29 -6.50
CA ILE A 14 -7.32 8.15 -5.24
C ILE A 14 -6.84 9.26 -4.33
N HIS A 15 -7.75 10.16 -3.95
CA HIS A 15 -7.38 11.27 -3.09
C HIS A 15 -8.50 11.65 -2.14
N ASP A 16 -8.11 12.16 -0.98
CA ASP A 16 -9.03 12.67 0.03
C ASP A 16 -10.07 11.64 0.46
N VAL A 17 -9.64 10.38 0.60
CA VAL A 17 -10.50 9.25 1.00
C VAL A 17 -10.13 8.82 2.40
N SER A 18 -11.16 8.57 3.21
CA SER A 18 -11.00 7.98 4.55
C SER A 18 -11.53 6.56 4.54
N ILE A 19 -10.69 5.62 4.96
CA ILE A 19 -11.03 4.20 5.02
C ILE A 19 -10.94 3.77 6.49
N TYR A 20 -12.06 3.29 7.04
CA TYR A 20 -12.13 2.79 8.39
C TYR A 20 -12.59 1.34 8.37
N GLY A 21 -11.70 0.44 8.70
CA GLY A 21 -12.04 -0.94 8.93
C GLY A 21 -12.02 -1.25 10.42
N ASN A 22 -12.54 -2.42 10.81
CA ASN A 22 -12.42 -2.87 12.18
C ASN A 22 -10.97 -3.26 12.46
N PHE A 23 -10.32 -2.52 13.35
CA PHE A 23 -8.91 -2.72 13.69
C PHE A 23 -8.61 -4.15 14.18
N ASN A 24 -9.59 -4.82 14.76
CA ASN A 24 -9.45 -6.18 15.30
C ASN A 24 -9.95 -7.28 14.35
N THR A 25 -10.37 -6.95 13.15
CA THR A 25 -10.84 -7.92 12.16
C THR A 25 -9.73 -8.25 11.17
N PRO A 26 -9.35 -9.53 11.01
CA PRO A 26 -8.35 -9.93 10.03
C PRO A 26 -8.87 -9.79 8.60
N ASN A 27 -7.95 -9.74 7.62
CA ASN A 27 -8.23 -9.59 6.19
C ASN A 27 -9.05 -8.35 5.85
N ASN A 28 -8.85 -7.29 6.60
CA ASN A 28 -9.51 -6.01 6.40
C ASN A 28 -8.49 -4.99 5.91
N ASP A 29 -8.02 -5.19 4.68
CA ASP A 29 -7.03 -4.33 4.04
C ASP A 29 -7.61 -2.95 3.71
N GLY A 30 -6.78 -1.95 3.62
CA GLY A 30 -7.18 -0.63 3.19
C GLY A 30 -7.30 -0.53 1.67
N ILE A 31 -6.17 -0.39 0.98
CA ILE A 31 -6.10 -0.28 -0.47
C ILE A 31 -5.17 -1.35 -1.01
N ASP A 32 -5.72 -2.26 -1.81
CA ASP A 32 -4.96 -3.24 -2.56
C ASP A 32 -4.83 -2.78 -4.02
N ILE A 33 -3.61 -2.76 -4.54
CA ILE A 33 -3.32 -2.36 -5.92
C ILE A 33 -2.67 -3.55 -6.62
N GLU A 34 -3.35 -4.11 -7.62
CA GLU A 34 -2.87 -5.26 -8.37
C GLU A 34 -2.63 -4.94 -9.84
N ASP A 35 -1.45 -5.31 -10.36
CA ASP A 35 -1.18 -5.33 -11.80
C ASP A 35 -1.55 -4.01 -12.49
N SER A 36 -1.31 -2.87 -11.84
CA SER A 36 -1.79 -1.57 -12.30
C SER A 36 -0.64 -0.63 -12.61
N ASN A 37 -0.90 0.35 -13.48
CA ASN A 37 0.09 1.35 -13.89
C ASN A 37 -0.41 2.77 -13.61
N ASN A 38 0.52 3.64 -13.24
CA ASN A 38 0.26 5.07 -13.08
C ASN A 38 -0.85 5.34 -12.07
N THR A 39 -0.66 4.89 -10.85
CA THR A 39 -1.59 5.09 -9.74
C THR A 39 -1.04 6.16 -8.79
N VAL A 40 -1.88 7.11 -8.43
CA VAL A 40 -1.57 8.14 -7.44
C VAL A 40 -2.55 8.02 -6.28
N ILE A 41 -2.01 7.90 -5.07
CA ILE A 41 -2.79 7.86 -3.83
C ILE A 41 -2.27 9.00 -2.96
N THR A 42 -3.12 9.95 -2.63
CA THR A 42 -2.70 11.11 -1.85
C THR A 42 -3.78 11.61 -0.89
N ARG A 43 -3.37 12.17 0.23
CA ARG A 43 -4.24 12.73 1.25
C ARG A 43 -5.34 11.76 1.69
N CYS A 44 -4.95 10.52 1.96
CA CYS A 44 -5.87 9.49 2.44
C CYS A 44 -5.62 9.18 3.91
N HIS A 45 -6.70 8.82 4.60
CA HIS A 45 -6.66 8.39 5.99
C HIS A 45 -7.11 6.93 6.05
N ILE A 46 -6.22 6.04 6.51
CA ILE A 46 -6.47 4.59 6.49
C ILE A 46 -6.29 4.04 7.90
N ASP A 47 -7.35 3.44 8.43
CA ASP A 47 -7.36 2.80 9.74
C ASP A 47 -7.99 1.41 9.59
N THR A 48 -7.16 0.37 9.62
CA THR A 48 -7.57 -0.98 9.24
C THR A 48 -7.03 -2.05 10.18
N GLY A 49 -7.57 -3.26 10.07
CA GLY A 49 -7.11 -4.41 10.85
C GLY A 49 -6.04 -5.24 10.15
N ASP A 50 -5.81 -5.04 8.85
CA ASP A 50 -4.80 -5.73 8.06
C ASP A 50 -4.01 -4.70 7.26
N ASP A 51 -3.24 -5.12 6.26
CA ASP A 51 -2.33 -4.25 5.53
C ASP A 51 -3.05 -3.01 4.97
N ALA A 52 -2.48 -1.82 5.18
CA ALA A 52 -3.18 -0.60 4.80
C ALA A 52 -3.04 -0.30 3.31
N ILE A 53 -1.83 -0.28 2.79
CA ILE A 53 -1.57 -0.09 1.35
C ILE A 53 -0.75 -1.27 0.87
N CYS A 54 -1.29 -2.04 -0.06
CA CYS A 54 -0.73 -3.33 -0.43
C CYS A 54 -0.62 -3.51 -1.95
N PRO A 55 0.51 -3.12 -2.56
CA PRO A 55 0.79 -3.42 -3.95
C PRO A 55 1.08 -4.91 -4.16
N LYS A 56 0.50 -5.49 -5.22
CA LYS A 56 0.65 -6.90 -5.56
C LYS A 56 0.80 -7.08 -7.07
N THR A 57 1.46 -8.15 -7.48
CA THR A 57 1.55 -8.55 -8.88
C THR A 57 1.16 -10.00 -9.06
N TYR A 58 0.08 -10.26 -9.79
CA TYR A 58 -0.44 -11.60 -10.06
C TYR A 58 -0.25 -12.03 -11.52
N THR A 59 -0.78 -11.23 -12.46
CA THR A 59 -0.79 -11.55 -13.88
C THR A 59 -0.05 -10.52 -14.72
N GLY A 60 0.45 -9.47 -14.14
CA GLY A 60 1.19 -8.43 -14.81
C GLY A 60 1.96 -7.55 -13.83
N PRO A 61 2.86 -6.71 -14.33
CA PRO A 61 3.67 -5.84 -13.49
C PRO A 61 2.88 -4.68 -12.90
N LEU A 62 3.47 -4.06 -11.89
CA LEU A 62 2.96 -2.84 -11.27
C LEU A 62 3.99 -1.74 -11.42
N TYR A 63 3.67 -0.70 -12.18
CA TYR A 63 4.58 0.40 -12.48
C TYR A 63 4.02 1.76 -12.04
N ASN A 64 4.89 2.63 -11.59
CA ASN A 64 4.60 4.04 -11.32
C ASN A 64 3.46 4.24 -10.31
N LEU A 65 3.68 3.74 -9.11
CA LEU A 65 2.80 4.00 -7.97
C LEU A 65 3.40 5.13 -7.13
N THR A 66 2.62 6.17 -6.90
CA THR A 66 3.02 7.30 -6.04
C THR A 66 2.02 7.42 -4.90
N VAL A 67 2.50 7.30 -3.67
CA VAL A 67 1.68 7.44 -2.46
C VAL A 67 2.26 8.57 -1.63
N THR A 68 1.47 9.61 -1.39
CA THR A 68 1.94 10.80 -0.66
C THR A 68 0.91 11.31 0.34
N ASN A 69 1.38 11.93 1.41
CA ASN A 69 0.56 12.65 2.36
C ASN A 69 -0.60 11.81 2.92
N CYS A 70 -0.29 10.59 3.34
CA CYS A 70 -1.28 9.68 3.91
C CYS A 70 -1.04 9.45 5.38
N TRP A 71 -2.13 9.23 6.11
CA TRP A 71 -2.12 8.84 7.52
C TRP A 71 -2.60 7.40 7.65
N ILE A 72 -1.82 6.55 8.34
CA ILE A 72 -2.07 5.11 8.41
C ILE A 72 -1.99 4.62 9.85
N ARG A 73 -2.99 3.85 10.25
CA ARG A 73 -2.99 3.02 11.44
C ARG A 73 -3.46 1.62 11.08
N THR A 74 -2.70 0.59 11.47
CA THR A 74 -3.09 -0.80 11.17
C THR A 74 -2.48 -1.77 12.18
N LYS A 75 -3.11 -2.92 12.36
CA LYS A 75 -2.54 -4.03 13.13
C LYS A 75 -1.48 -4.82 12.37
N SER A 76 -1.34 -4.60 11.09
CA SER A 76 -0.39 -5.30 10.23
C SER A 76 0.65 -4.33 9.67
N SER A 77 0.89 -4.34 8.39
CA SER A 77 1.86 -3.47 7.74
C SER A 77 1.19 -2.23 7.18
N ALA A 78 1.78 -1.06 7.43
CA ALA A 78 1.28 0.17 6.83
C ALA A 78 1.40 0.10 5.30
N ILE A 79 2.55 -0.35 4.82
CA ILE A 79 2.82 -0.58 3.40
C ILE A 79 3.40 -1.98 3.27
N LYS A 80 2.82 -2.81 2.41
CA LYS A 80 3.33 -4.16 2.17
C LYS A 80 3.32 -4.49 0.68
N LEU A 81 4.48 -4.81 0.13
CA LEU A 81 4.61 -5.34 -1.22
C LEU A 81 4.52 -6.87 -1.17
N GLY A 82 3.55 -7.41 -1.88
CA GLY A 82 3.28 -8.84 -1.89
C GLY A 82 2.13 -9.21 -0.93
N SER A 83 1.99 -10.46 -0.56
CA SER A 83 2.84 -11.61 -0.95
C SER A 83 2.79 -11.97 -2.44
N ALA A 84 1.70 -11.71 -3.16
CA ALA A 84 1.67 -11.95 -4.59
C ALA A 84 2.66 -11.04 -5.30
N SER A 85 3.69 -11.64 -5.90
CA SER A 85 4.86 -10.93 -6.45
C SER A 85 5.45 -11.66 -7.66
N SER A 86 4.57 -12.17 -8.55
CA SER A 86 5.00 -12.95 -9.70
C SER A 86 5.60 -12.10 -10.81
N PHE A 87 5.32 -10.79 -10.84
CA PHE A 87 5.81 -9.84 -11.84
C PHE A 87 6.51 -8.67 -11.17
N ASP A 88 7.07 -7.77 -11.96
CA ASP A 88 7.92 -6.69 -11.46
C ASP A 88 7.13 -5.58 -10.77
N PHE A 89 7.74 -5.02 -9.75
CA PHE A 89 7.35 -3.74 -9.14
C PHE A 89 8.39 -2.71 -9.57
N LYS A 90 7.97 -1.61 -10.16
CA LYS A 90 8.90 -0.59 -10.65
C LYS A 90 8.36 0.83 -10.51
N GLY A 91 9.21 1.71 -9.98
CA GLY A 91 8.85 3.12 -9.85
C GLY A 91 7.83 3.40 -8.76
N LEU A 92 8.00 2.79 -7.59
CA LEU A 92 7.14 3.02 -6.43
C LEU A 92 7.74 4.12 -5.56
N ILE A 93 6.95 5.14 -5.27
CA ILE A 93 7.34 6.27 -4.45
C ILE A 93 6.37 6.40 -3.29
N PHE A 94 6.90 6.43 -2.07
CA PHE A 94 6.14 6.69 -0.85
C PHE A 94 6.77 7.88 -0.16
N ASP A 95 6.02 8.95 0.00
CA ASP A 95 6.53 10.19 0.57
C ASP A 95 5.53 10.81 1.54
N ASN A 96 6.04 11.31 2.65
CA ASN A 96 5.26 11.95 3.71
C ASN A 96 4.10 11.07 4.20
N ILE A 97 4.45 9.88 4.65
CA ILE A 97 3.51 8.92 5.21
C ILE A 97 3.61 8.95 6.74
N THR A 98 2.51 9.24 7.41
CA THR A 98 2.43 9.21 8.87
C THR A 98 1.87 7.87 9.31
N ILE A 99 2.64 7.13 10.10
CA ILE A 99 2.26 5.81 10.58
C ILE A 99 2.10 5.84 12.09
N VAL A 100 0.94 5.43 12.58
CA VAL A 100 0.57 5.43 13.98
C VAL A 100 0.14 4.03 14.39
N GLU A 101 0.72 3.48 15.45
CA GLU A 101 0.31 2.18 16.02
C GLU A 101 0.27 1.02 15.00
N SER A 102 1.20 0.98 14.08
CA SER A 102 1.29 -0.13 13.12
C SER A 102 2.29 -1.18 13.60
N HIS A 103 1.99 -2.44 13.28
CA HIS A 103 2.90 -3.54 13.61
C HIS A 103 4.19 -3.44 12.81
N ARG A 104 4.09 -3.08 11.52
CA ARG A 104 5.23 -2.82 10.64
C ARG A 104 4.98 -1.55 9.83
N GLY A 105 6.02 -0.75 9.65
CA GLY A 105 5.96 0.39 8.74
C GLY A 105 5.99 -0.07 7.29
N LEU A 106 6.98 -0.88 6.93
CA LEU A 106 7.17 -1.39 5.59
C LEU A 106 7.41 -2.90 5.63
N GLY A 107 6.65 -3.65 4.86
CA GLY A 107 6.85 -5.08 4.68
C GLY A 107 7.16 -5.39 3.22
N LEU A 108 8.24 -6.10 2.97
CA LEU A 108 8.60 -6.57 1.65
C LEU A 108 8.52 -8.09 1.65
N GLN A 109 7.54 -8.63 0.96
CA GLN A 109 7.32 -10.07 0.89
C GLN A 109 7.32 -10.51 -0.58
N ILE A 110 8.48 -10.40 -1.20
CA ILE A 110 8.70 -10.75 -2.61
C ILE A 110 9.16 -12.19 -2.67
N ARG A 111 8.29 -13.10 -3.06
CA ARG A 111 8.57 -14.54 -3.00
C ARG A 111 8.24 -15.32 -4.26
N ASP A 112 7.63 -14.70 -5.27
CA ASP A 112 7.14 -15.40 -6.45
C ASP A 112 7.97 -15.15 -7.71
N GLY A 113 9.14 -14.55 -7.56
CA GLY A 113 10.10 -14.37 -8.66
C GLY A 113 10.07 -13.05 -9.38
N GLY A 114 9.20 -12.12 -8.99
CA GLY A 114 9.21 -10.77 -9.54
C GLY A 114 10.45 -9.99 -9.12
N ASN A 115 10.91 -9.11 -9.99
CA ASN A 115 12.01 -8.19 -9.68
C ASN A 115 11.45 -6.90 -9.11
N THR A 116 12.14 -6.36 -8.14
CA THR A 116 11.70 -5.14 -7.47
C THR A 116 12.71 -4.03 -7.72
N HIS A 117 12.27 -3.00 -8.45
CA HIS A 117 13.01 -1.77 -8.64
C HIS A 117 12.30 -0.67 -7.87
N LEU A 118 12.77 -0.42 -6.66
CA LEU A 118 12.15 0.55 -5.77
C LEU A 118 13.00 1.82 -5.73
N ALA A 119 12.38 2.92 -6.11
CA ALA A 119 12.89 4.24 -5.77
C ALA A 119 12.04 4.74 -4.59
N PHE A 120 12.56 4.60 -3.37
CA PHE A 120 11.91 5.11 -2.19
C PHE A 120 12.40 6.51 -1.87
N LEU A 121 11.48 7.46 -1.83
CA LEU A 121 11.62 8.64 -1.00
C LEU A 121 10.64 8.44 0.16
N VAL A 122 11.11 7.76 1.19
CA VAL A 122 10.26 7.47 2.34
C VAL A 122 10.56 8.49 3.42
N ASN A 123 9.59 9.32 3.69
CA ASN A 123 9.59 10.21 4.84
C ASN A 123 8.52 9.69 5.80
N PHE A 124 8.93 8.82 6.72
CA PHE A 124 8.04 8.29 7.74
C PHE A 124 8.12 9.13 9.00
N ILE A 125 6.97 9.57 9.48
CA ILE A 125 6.85 10.11 10.80
C ILE A 125 6.15 9.04 11.65
N GLU A 126 6.92 8.40 12.52
CA GLU A 126 6.37 7.47 13.49
C GLU A 126 6.00 8.22 14.77
N ASN A 127 4.77 8.04 15.20
CA ASN A 127 4.32 8.57 16.47
C ASN A 127 3.86 7.42 17.36
N PHE A 128 4.70 7.08 18.31
CA PHE A 128 4.38 6.10 19.33
C PHE A 128 3.81 6.84 20.55
N SER A 129 2.55 6.64 20.80
CA SER A 129 1.94 7.15 22.01
C SER A 129 1.67 6.01 22.98
#